data_f590ec55d091db4b56b977dcb02f3d84
#
_entry.id   f590ec55d091db4b56b977dcb02f3d84
#
_cell.length_a   1.000
_cell.length_b   1.000
_cell.length_c   1.000
_cell.angle_alpha   90.00
_cell.angle_beta   90.00
_cell.angle_gamma   90.00
#
_symmetry.space_group_name_H-M   'P 1'
#
loop_
_entity.id
_entity.type
_entity.pdbx_description
1 polymer ?
#
loop_
_entity_poly.entity_id
_entity_poly.type
_entity_poly.pdbx_seq_one_letter_code
_entity_poly.pdbx_strand_id
1 'polypeptide(L)'
;MIRALWITLMASIAVCAVGAELDRASRREPALSAVVPGPFRSFAQERLTTTVVRSGTPAVAMDTARTLVRRRPLPSEHLSLLAIAEERNGDRAGSGLLIQAAARRGWRDSIAQQAMFDIALGAGDPAEASRRLAALWSQNEDQVPLGDLTTRLLATPQGRKAMAETLKTPGRWQKAFLSPSSENMSKELAETIAEADRAGARLDCTSLGRLGQFYAGQKRTDEEALVTGAIKNCTKAD
;
A
#
# COMPACT_ATOMS: atom_id res chain seq x y z
N MET A 1 57.55 -1.07 -5.22
CA MET A 1 56.40 -0.40 -5.80
C MET A 1 55.20 -1.38 -6.02
N ILE A 2 55.37 -2.53 -6.67
CA ILE A 2 54.27 -3.50 -6.95
C ILE A 2 53.60 -4.01 -5.66
N ARG A 3 54.33 -4.33 -4.60
CA ARG A 3 53.76 -4.78 -3.30
C ARG A 3 52.88 -3.71 -2.64
N ALA A 4 53.31 -2.44 -2.68
CA ALA A 4 52.50 -1.35 -2.13
C ALA A 4 51.19 -1.17 -2.91
N LEU A 5 51.24 -1.25 -4.24
CA LEU A 5 50.04 -1.20 -5.10
C LEU A 5 49.06 -2.33 -4.79
N TRP A 6 49.58 -3.55 -4.58
CA TRP A 6 48.72 -4.69 -4.20
C TRP A 6 48.08 -4.50 -2.84
N ILE A 7 48.81 -4.01 -1.84
CA ILE A 7 48.29 -3.76 -0.49
C ILE A 7 47.19 -2.70 -0.54
N THR A 8 47.41 -1.58 -1.25
CA THR A 8 46.35 -0.55 -1.40
C THR A 8 45.15 -1.03 -2.14
N LEU A 9 45.31 -1.85 -3.19
CA LEU A 9 44.19 -2.45 -3.92
C LEU A 9 43.37 -3.38 -3.01
N MET A 10 44.04 -4.28 -2.29
CA MET A 10 43.35 -5.21 -1.37
C MET A 10 42.66 -4.47 -0.22
N ALA A 11 43.27 -3.45 0.35
CA ALA A 11 42.67 -2.61 1.38
C ALA A 11 41.43 -1.88 0.83
N SER A 12 41.49 -1.34 -0.37
CA SER A 12 40.34 -0.68 -1.01
C SER A 12 39.17 -1.66 -1.25
N ILE A 13 39.46 -2.86 -1.74
CA ILE A 13 38.43 -3.92 -1.94
C ILE A 13 37.81 -4.30 -0.59
N ALA A 14 38.61 -4.48 0.46
CA ALA A 14 38.14 -4.82 1.79
C ALA A 14 37.21 -3.70 2.35
N VAL A 15 37.58 -2.43 2.21
CA VAL A 15 36.71 -1.30 2.61
C VAL A 15 35.40 -1.29 1.83
N CYS A 16 35.46 -1.51 0.52
CA CYS A 16 34.22 -1.59 -0.30
C CYS A 16 33.34 -2.76 0.12
N ALA A 17 33.90 -3.93 0.37
CA ALA A 17 33.17 -5.11 0.80
C ALA A 17 32.50 -4.90 2.17
N VAL A 18 33.24 -4.37 3.15
CA VAL A 18 32.70 -4.06 4.48
C VAL A 18 31.59 -3.00 4.40
N GLY A 19 31.79 -1.95 3.63
CA GLY A 19 30.80 -0.89 3.44
C GLY A 19 29.50 -1.40 2.79
N ALA A 20 29.62 -2.24 1.77
CA ALA A 20 28.47 -2.84 1.10
C ALA A 20 27.72 -3.84 2.01
N GLU A 21 28.46 -4.62 2.82
CA GLU A 21 27.83 -5.57 3.75
C GLU A 21 27.14 -4.83 4.91
N LEU A 22 27.70 -3.77 5.44
CA LEU A 22 27.05 -2.91 6.43
C LEU A 22 25.75 -2.31 5.88
N ASP A 23 25.75 -1.80 4.65
CA ASP A 23 24.52 -1.30 4.02
C ASP A 23 23.47 -2.40 3.85
N ARG A 24 23.89 -3.59 3.43
CA ARG A 24 23.00 -4.75 3.32
C ARG A 24 22.44 -5.19 4.67
N ALA A 25 23.28 -5.23 5.71
CA ALA A 25 22.88 -5.58 7.06
C ALA A 25 21.87 -4.57 7.64
N SER A 26 21.96 -3.29 7.26
CA SER A 26 21.04 -2.23 7.69
C SER A 26 19.58 -2.49 7.29
N ARG A 27 19.31 -3.37 6.33
CA ARG A 27 17.94 -3.81 6.00
C ARG A 27 17.30 -4.58 7.15
N ARG A 28 18.09 -5.40 7.85
CA ARG A 28 17.62 -6.26 8.96
C ARG A 28 17.74 -5.56 10.30
N GLU A 29 18.84 -4.80 10.46
CA GLU A 29 19.19 -4.10 11.70
C GLU A 29 19.11 -2.57 11.47
N PRO A 30 17.99 -1.92 11.81
CA PRO A 30 17.80 -0.48 11.55
C PRO A 30 18.85 0.43 12.16
N ALA A 31 19.40 0.05 13.33
CA ALA A 31 20.42 0.82 14.04
C ALA A 31 21.71 1.00 13.20
N LEU A 32 22.05 0.01 12.35
CA LEU A 32 23.21 0.07 11.49
C LEU A 32 23.12 1.17 10.40
N SER A 33 21.92 1.64 10.09
CA SER A 33 21.74 2.68 9.05
C SER A 33 22.52 3.96 9.36
N ALA A 34 22.70 4.29 10.64
CA ALA A 34 23.42 5.49 11.07
C ALA A 34 24.93 5.38 10.82
N VAL A 35 25.49 4.18 10.92
CA VAL A 35 26.96 3.96 10.84
C VAL A 35 27.44 3.61 9.42
N VAL A 36 26.54 3.33 8.47
CA VAL A 36 26.93 3.10 7.07
C VAL A 36 27.56 4.35 6.49
N PRO A 37 28.82 4.30 5.95
CA PRO A 37 29.45 5.47 5.35
C PRO A 37 28.68 5.97 4.12
N GLY A 38 28.64 7.29 3.93
CA GLY A 38 27.86 7.97 2.88
C GLY A 38 27.96 7.34 1.48
N PRO A 39 29.15 7.01 0.94
CA PRO A 39 29.29 6.41 -0.39
C PRO A 39 28.60 5.06 -0.55
N PHE A 40 28.47 4.30 0.53
CA PHE A 40 27.90 2.93 0.51
C PHE A 40 26.40 2.90 0.84
N ARG A 41 25.79 4.02 1.26
CA ARG A 41 24.35 4.08 1.62
C ARG A 41 23.47 3.83 0.40
N SER A 42 22.81 2.69 0.38
CA SER A 42 21.75 2.33 -0.57
C SER A 42 20.47 2.00 0.21
N PHE A 43 20.47 0.91 0.98
CA PHE A 43 19.38 0.57 1.88
C PHE A 43 19.31 1.47 3.10
N ALA A 44 20.46 1.82 3.67
CA ALA A 44 20.54 2.78 4.77
C ALA A 44 19.98 4.16 4.36
N GLN A 45 20.15 4.58 3.10
CA GLN A 45 19.59 5.83 2.59
C GLN A 45 18.04 5.83 2.64
N GLU A 46 17.42 4.72 2.28
CA GLU A 46 15.95 4.58 2.32
C GLU A 46 15.42 4.78 3.74
N ARG A 47 16.02 4.12 4.72
CA ARG A 47 15.64 4.27 6.14
C ARG A 47 15.86 5.68 6.67
N LEU A 48 17.01 6.26 6.39
CA LEU A 48 17.30 7.64 6.77
C LEU A 48 16.30 8.60 6.14
N THR A 49 15.99 8.41 4.85
CA THR A 49 15.01 9.23 4.13
C THR A 49 13.63 9.10 4.76
N THR A 50 13.18 7.89 5.06
CA THR A 50 11.87 7.66 5.71
C THR A 50 11.76 8.40 7.04
N THR A 51 12.81 8.35 7.87
CA THR A 51 12.85 9.08 9.14
C THR A 51 12.85 10.58 8.92
N VAL A 52 13.70 11.09 8.04
CA VAL A 52 13.84 12.53 7.77
C VAL A 52 12.58 13.12 7.12
N VAL A 53 11.95 12.37 6.21
CA VAL A 53 10.67 12.80 5.60
C VAL A 53 9.56 12.90 6.62
N ARG A 54 9.57 12.10 7.69
CA ARG A 54 8.57 12.18 8.77
C ARG A 54 8.84 13.31 9.76
N SER A 55 10.09 13.50 10.19
CA SER A 55 10.42 14.34 11.36
C SER A 55 11.43 15.45 11.08
N GLY A 56 12.11 15.46 9.93
CA GLY A 56 13.10 16.47 9.56
C GLY A 56 12.48 17.79 9.07
N THR A 57 13.31 18.80 8.83
CA THR A 57 12.85 20.02 8.16
C THR A 57 12.53 19.76 6.69
N PRO A 58 11.61 20.53 6.07
CA PRO A 58 11.25 20.35 4.66
C PRO A 58 12.45 20.33 3.71
N ALA A 59 13.41 21.24 3.89
CA ALA A 59 14.61 21.33 3.04
C ALA A 59 15.48 20.07 3.14
N VAL A 60 15.71 19.55 4.36
CA VAL A 60 16.50 18.34 4.58
C VAL A 60 15.75 17.10 4.06
N ALA A 61 14.43 17.04 4.25
CA ALA A 61 13.61 15.97 3.70
C ALA A 61 13.71 15.91 2.17
N MET A 62 13.63 17.07 1.51
CA MET A 62 13.76 17.21 0.07
C MET A 62 15.12 16.73 -0.45
N ASP A 63 16.22 17.23 0.11
CA ASP A 63 17.56 16.83 -0.33
C ASP A 63 17.80 15.33 -0.15
N THR A 64 17.38 14.81 1.00
CA THR A 64 17.53 13.39 1.34
C THR A 64 16.71 12.48 0.42
N ALA A 65 15.46 12.88 0.11
CA ALA A 65 14.59 12.14 -0.80
C ALA A 65 15.10 12.19 -2.25
N ARG A 66 15.57 13.34 -2.72
CA ARG A 66 16.21 13.46 -4.04
C ARG A 66 17.46 12.59 -4.17
N THR A 67 18.25 12.53 -3.11
CA THR A 67 19.43 11.67 -3.05
C THR A 67 19.04 10.19 -3.11
N LEU A 68 17.97 9.77 -2.42
CA LEU A 68 17.45 8.42 -2.48
C LEU A 68 17.03 8.04 -3.91
N VAL A 69 16.21 8.87 -4.56
CA VAL A 69 15.74 8.61 -5.93
C VAL A 69 16.90 8.56 -6.93
N ARG A 70 17.92 9.43 -6.79
CA ARG A 70 19.13 9.38 -7.65
C ARG A 70 19.91 8.08 -7.48
N ARG A 71 20.02 7.56 -6.26
CA ARG A 71 20.78 6.33 -5.97
C ARG A 71 20.00 5.06 -6.35
N ARG A 72 18.70 5.09 -6.15
CA ARG A 72 17.81 3.94 -6.40
C ARG A 72 16.50 4.40 -7.08
N PRO A 73 16.52 4.61 -8.39
CA PRO A 73 15.38 5.20 -9.11
C PRO A 73 14.23 4.23 -9.37
N LEU A 74 14.42 2.91 -9.19
CA LEU A 74 13.45 1.90 -9.58
C LEU A 74 12.28 1.72 -8.60
N PRO A 75 12.46 1.64 -7.26
CA PRO A 75 11.35 1.44 -6.35
C PRO A 75 10.36 2.61 -6.39
N SER A 76 9.07 2.27 -6.47
CA SER A 76 7.97 3.26 -6.47
C SER A 76 7.92 4.05 -5.16
N GLU A 77 8.17 3.36 -4.05
CA GLU A 77 8.16 3.91 -2.69
C GLU A 77 9.13 5.09 -2.52
N HIS A 78 10.21 5.13 -3.30
CA HIS A 78 11.13 6.26 -3.29
C HIS A 78 10.53 7.52 -3.92
N LEU A 79 9.68 7.36 -4.95
CA LEU A 79 8.93 8.47 -5.52
C LEU A 79 7.85 8.96 -4.55
N SER A 80 7.21 8.06 -3.81
CA SER A 80 6.25 8.42 -2.78
C SER A 80 6.90 9.20 -1.63
N LEU A 81 8.10 8.80 -1.19
CA LEU A 81 8.86 9.57 -0.20
C LEU A 81 9.26 10.96 -0.73
N LEU A 82 9.65 11.05 -2.01
CA LEU A 82 9.94 12.35 -2.63
C LEU A 82 8.67 13.21 -2.74
N ALA A 83 7.54 12.60 -3.10
CA ALA A 83 6.25 13.32 -3.16
C ALA A 83 5.86 13.91 -1.81
N ILE A 84 6.00 13.15 -0.72
CA ILE A 84 5.76 13.67 0.63
C ILE A 84 6.71 14.83 0.97
N ALA A 85 7.98 14.74 0.55
CA ALA A 85 8.95 15.82 0.78
C ALA A 85 8.58 17.08 -0.03
N GLU A 86 8.15 16.95 -1.30
CA GLU A 86 7.65 18.06 -2.13
C GLU A 86 6.40 18.72 -1.49
N GLU A 87 5.42 17.92 -1.05
CA GLU A 87 4.22 18.41 -0.36
C GLU A 87 4.57 19.23 0.89
N ARG A 88 5.48 18.71 1.72
CA ARG A 88 5.97 19.40 2.92
C ARG A 88 6.74 20.68 2.61
N ASN A 89 7.36 20.75 1.43
CA ASN A 89 8.05 21.93 0.94
C ASN A 89 7.14 22.93 0.22
N GLY A 90 5.83 22.62 0.11
CA GLY A 90 4.80 23.48 -0.48
C GLY A 90 4.57 23.24 -1.98
N ASP A 91 5.29 22.34 -2.63
CA ASP A 91 5.07 21.98 -4.04
C ASP A 91 4.06 20.84 -4.18
N ARG A 92 2.77 21.19 -4.10
CA ARG A 92 1.66 20.25 -4.27
C ARG A 92 1.55 19.71 -5.69
N ALA A 93 1.89 20.52 -6.68
CA ALA A 93 1.81 20.10 -8.07
C ALA A 93 2.87 19.04 -8.39
N GLY A 94 4.11 19.27 -7.98
CA GLY A 94 5.20 18.30 -8.08
C GLY A 94 4.89 17.02 -7.32
N SER A 95 4.40 17.12 -6.08
CA SER A 95 3.96 15.97 -5.27
C SER A 95 2.92 15.13 -6.01
N GLY A 96 1.87 15.73 -6.56
CA GLY A 96 0.82 15.03 -7.30
C GLY A 96 1.34 14.26 -8.52
N LEU A 97 2.27 14.82 -9.27
CA LEU A 97 2.90 14.15 -10.42
C LEU A 97 3.75 12.94 -9.98
N LEU A 98 4.48 13.08 -8.89
CA LEU A 98 5.31 12.01 -8.32
C LEU A 98 4.43 10.85 -7.80
N ILE A 99 3.34 11.13 -7.10
CA ILE A 99 2.38 10.12 -6.64
C ILE A 99 1.78 9.35 -7.83
N GLN A 100 1.34 10.06 -8.88
CA GLN A 100 0.84 9.41 -10.09
C GLN A 100 1.90 8.52 -10.76
N ALA A 101 3.15 8.97 -10.79
CA ALA A 101 4.26 8.19 -11.33
C ALA A 101 4.56 6.96 -10.47
N ALA A 102 4.54 7.08 -9.14
CA ALA A 102 4.69 5.98 -8.20
C ALA A 102 3.58 4.93 -8.37
N ALA A 103 2.33 5.36 -8.39
CA ALA A 103 1.16 4.49 -8.54
C ALA A 103 1.13 3.73 -9.88
N ARG A 104 1.70 4.30 -10.94
CA ARG A 104 1.87 3.63 -12.24
C ARG A 104 2.98 2.58 -12.24
N ARG A 105 4.01 2.75 -11.42
CA ARG A 105 5.14 1.82 -11.31
C ARG A 105 4.82 0.57 -10.52
N GLY A 106 4.02 0.70 -9.47
CA GLY A 106 3.79 -0.43 -8.57
C GLY A 106 2.48 -0.36 -7.79
N TRP A 107 1.69 -1.43 -7.91
CA TRP A 107 0.49 -1.60 -7.09
C TRP A 107 0.81 -1.87 -5.60
N ARG A 108 2.08 -2.18 -5.28
CA ARG A 108 2.56 -2.49 -3.92
C ARG A 108 2.96 -1.27 -3.10
N ASP A 109 2.99 -0.10 -3.69
CA ASP A 109 3.26 1.14 -2.97
C ASP A 109 1.99 1.62 -2.28
N SER A 110 1.81 1.26 -1.00
CA SER A 110 0.61 1.58 -0.22
C SER A 110 0.37 3.09 -0.11
N ILE A 111 1.43 3.89 -0.01
CA ILE A 111 1.34 5.36 0.05
C ILE A 111 0.74 5.89 -1.26
N ALA A 112 1.28 5.46 -2.39
CA ALA A 112 0.80 5.88 -3.69
C ALA A 112 -0.65 5.41 -3.95
N GLN A 113 -0.98 4.16 -3.58
CA GLN A 113 -2.34 3.64 -3.76
C GLN A 113 -3.35 4.38 -2.88
N GLN A 114 -3.01 4.69 -1.62
CA GLN A 114 -3.88 5.45 -0.73
C GLN A 114 -4.08 6.89 -1.24
N ALA A 115 -3.01 7.58 -1.64
CA ALA A 115 -3.12 8.92 -2.20
C ALA A 115 -3.96 8.95 -3.49
N MET A 116 -3.78 7.96 -4.38
CA MET A 116 -4.60 7.85 -5.60
C MET A 116 -6.05 7.50 -5.30
N PHE A 117 -6.33 6.72 -4.25
CA PHE A 117 -7.69 6.50 -3.76
C PHE A 117 -8.36 7.83 -3.36
N ASP A 118 -7.67 8.64 -2.56
CA ASP A 118 -8.18 9.94 -2.09
C ASP A 118 -8.42 10.90 -3.26
N ILE A 119 -7.48 10.98 -4.21
CA ILE A 119 -7.60 11.80 -5.42
C ILE A 119 -8.81 11.35 -6.25
N ALA A 120 -8.95 10.05 -6.51
CA ALA A 120 -10.04 9.51 -7.31
C ALA A 120 -11.40 9.74 -6.66
N LEU A 121 -11.50 9.50 -5.34
CA LEU A 121 -12.73 9.71 -4.59
C LEU A 121 -13.12 11.20 -4.58
N GLY A 122 -12.15 12.09 -4.36
CA GLY A 122 -12.36 13.54 -4.40
C GLY A 122 -12.73 14.08 -5.78
N ALA A 123 -12.25 13.43 -6.85
CA ALA A 123 -12.60 13.75 -8.24
C ALA A 123 -13.96 13.15 -8.67
N GLY A 124 -14.65 12.38 -7.82
CA GLY A 124 -15.90 11.72 -8.17
C GLY A 124 -15.71 10.51 -9.12
N ASP A 125 -14.54 9.86 -9.08
CA ASP A 125 -14.26 8.61 -9.80
C ASP A 125 -14.22 7.41 -8.83
N PRO A 126 -15.39 6.87 -8.42
CA PRO A 126 -15.44 5.72 -7.53
C PRO A 126 -14.92 4.44 -8.18
N ALA A 127 -14.90 4.35 -9.52
CA ALA A 127 -14.38 3.21 -10.22
C ALA A 127 -12.85 3.11 -10.07
N GLU A 128 -12.12 4.21 -10.18
CA GLU A 128 -10.69 4.24 -9.89
C GLU A 128 -10.43 4.03 -8.39
N ALA A 129 -11.19 4.70 -7.51
CA ALA A 129 -11.05 4.53 -6.07
C ALA A 129 -11.23 3.06 -5.64
N SER A 130 -12.21 2.33 -6.20
CA SER A 130 -12.42 0.91 -5.89
C SER A 130 -11.25 0.03 -6.31
N ARG A 131 -10.64 0.29 -7.47
CA ARG A 131 -9.43 -0.44 -7.91
C ARG A 131 -8.23 -0.20 -6.98
N ARG A 132 -8.05 1.06 -6.52
CA ARG A 132 -6.98 1.39 -5.56
C ARG A 132 -7.22 0.74 -4.21
N LEU A 133 -8.45 0.71 -3.73
CA LEU A 133 -8.82 0.03 -2.49
C LEU A 133 -8.57 -1.49 -2.60
N ALA A 134 -8.90 -2.12 -3.72
CA ALA A 134 -8.60 -3.54 -3.96
C ALA A 134 -7.09 -3.83 -3.93
N ALA A 135 -6.26 -2.92 -4.48
CA ALA A 135 -4.80 -3.02 -4.41
C ALA A 135 -4.30 -2.93 -2.96
N LEU A 136 -4.86 -2.04 -2.15
CA LEU A 136 -4.53 -1.91 -0.72
C LEU A 136 -4.94 -3.16 0.07
N TRP A 137 -6.13 -3.70 -0.15
CA TRP A 137 -6.58 -4.95 0.46
C TRP A 137 -5.72 -6.17 0.08
N SER A 138 -5.09 -6.15 -1.10
CA SER A 138 -4.19 -7.24 -1.50
C SER A 138 -2.85 -7.24 -0.75
N GLN A 139 -2.45 -6.10 -0.20
CA GLN A 139 -1.23 -5.96 0.60
C GLN A 139 -1.51 -6.24 2.08
N ASN A 140 -2.69 -5.85 2.57
CA ASN A 140 -3.15 -6.03 3.95
C ASN A 140 -2.11 -5.54 4.98
N GLU A 141 -1.57 -4.33 4.74
CA GLU A 141 -0.60 -3.71 5.64
C GLU A 141 -1.30 -3.10 6.86
N ASP A 142 -0.84 -3.42 8.06
CA ASP A 142 -1.42 -2.96 9.35
C ASP A 142 -1.45 -1.42 9.50
N GLN A 143 -0.61 -0.71 8.75
CA GLN A 143 -0.52 0.76 8.83
C GLN A 143 -1.53 1.49 7.93
N VAL A 144 -2.24 0.78 7.04
CA VAL A 144 -3.24 1.35 6.15
C VAL A 144 -4.62 1.26 6.80
N PRO A 145 -5.37 2.36 6.94
CA PRO A 145 -6.70 2.35 7.56
C PRO A 145 -7.77 1.81 6.59
N LEU A 146 -7.66 0.51 6.26
CA LEU A 146 -8.50 -0.15 5.24
C LEU A 146 -10.00 -0.05 5.56
N GLY A 147 -10.37 -0.11 6.83
CA GLY A 147 -11.75 0.04 7.29
C GLY A 147 -12.32 1.41 6.97
N ASP A 148 -11.58 2.47 7.30
CA ASP A 148 -11.99 3.85 6.99
C ASP A 148 -12.11 4.09 5.48
N LEU A 149 -11.12 3.67 4.71
CA LEU A 149 -11.16 3.81 3.24
C LEU A 149 -12.35 3.05 2.65
N THR A 150 -12.63 1.85 3.14
CA THR A 150 -13.80 1.06 2.72
C THR A 150 -15.10 1.79 3.05
N THR A 151 -15.26 2.28 4.27
CA THR A 151 -16.44 3.04 4.71
C THR A 151 -16.66 4.27 3.85
N ARG A 152 -15.61 5.04 3.57
CA ARG A 152 -15.68 6.24 2.72
C ARG A 152 -16.12 5.92 1.29
N LEU A 153 -15.60 4.85 0.69
CA LEU A 153 -16.02 4.44 -0.65
C LEU A 153 -17.48 3.98 -0.66
N LEU A 154 -17.86 3.12 0.28
CA LEU A 154 -19.18 2.51 0.32
C LEU A 154 -20.30 3.44 0.81
N ALA A 155 -19.97 4.61 1.36
CA ALA A 155 -20.94 5.59 1.82
C ALA A 155 -21.91 6.06 0.71
N THR A 156 -21.51 5.98 -0.56
CA THR A 156 -22.35 6.39 -1.70
C THR A 156 -22.85 5.18 -2.52
N PRO A 157 -24.04 5.25 -3.13
CA PRO A 157 -24.51 4.20 -4.03
C PRO A 157 -23.54 3.94 -5.21
N GLN A 158 -22.93 5.01 -5.74
CA GLN A 158 -21.97 4.92 -6.83
C GLN A 158 -20.70 4.17 -6.39
N GLY A 159 -20.22 4.40 -5.17
CA GLY A 159 -19.08 3.70 -4.59
C GLY A 159 -19.37 2.22 -4.37
N ARG A 160 -20.56 1.88 -3.85
CA ARG A 160 -21.00 0.48 -3.70
C ARG A 160 -21.05 -0.24 -5.05
N LYS A 161 -21.65 0.39 -6.06
CA LYS A 161 -21.70 -0.16 -7.42
C LYS A 161 -20.29 -0.38 -8.01
N ALA A 162 -19.41 0.60 -7.86
CA ALA A 162 -18.04 0.50 -8.33
C ALA A 162 -17.27 -0.64 -7.65
N MET A 163 -17.46 -0.80 -6.33
CA MET A 163 -16.83 -1.90 -5.59
C MET A 163 -17.43 -3.25 -5.97
N ALA A 164 -18.73 -3.33 -6.20
CA ALA A 164 -19.41 -4.55 -6.69
C ALA A 164 -18.86 -4.98 -8.06
N GLU A 165 -18.63 -4.03 -8.98
CA GLU A 165 -17.96 -4.31 -10.26
C GLU A 165 -16.51 -4.78 -10.08
N THR A 166 -15.75 -4.16 -9.17
CA THR A 166 -14.38 -4.55 -8.87
C THR A 166 -14.32 -5.97 -8.29
N LEU A 167 -15.30 -6.37 -7.48
CA LEU A 167 -15.44 -7.73 -6.93
C LEU A 167 -15.65 -8.82 -7.98
N LYS A 168 -15.97 -8.49 -9.23
CA LYS A 168 -15.98 -9.47 -10.33
C LYS A 168 -14.59 -9.95 -10.73
N THR A 169 -13.55 -9.17 -10.42
CA THR A 169 -12.16 -9.54 -10.71
C THR A 169 -11.64 -10.41 -9.57
N PRO A 170 -11.44 -11.73 -9.79
CA PRO A 170 -11.02 -12.62 -8.73
C PRO A 170 -9.60 -12.28 -8.28
N GLY A 171 -9.34 -12.48 -6.98
CA GLY A 171 -8.02 -12.24 -6.41
C GLY A 171 -7.97 -12.52 -4.90
N ARG A 172 -6.75 -12.66 -4.38
CA ARG A 172 -6.54 -12.89 -2.94
C ARG A 172 -7.09 -11.75 -2.08
N TRP A 173 -7.16 -10.55 -2.62
CA TRP A 173 -7.68 -9.36 -1.97
C TRP A 173 -9.16 -9.51 -1.59
N GLN A 174 -9.97 -10.24 -2.38
CA GLN A 174 -11.38 -10.50 -2.06
C GLN A 174 -11.54 -11.20 -0.71
N LYS A 175 -10.69 -12.20 -0.42
CA LYS A 175 -10.72 -12.93 0.87
C LYS A 175 -10.40 -12.00 2.03
N ALA A 176 -9.43 -11.10 1.86
CA ALA A 176 -9.07 -10.11 2.87
C ALA A 176 -10.21 -9.09 3.07
N PHE A 177 -10.77 -8.56 1.98
CA PHE A 177 -11.89 -7.62 1.99
C PHE A 177 -13.16 -8.21 2.65
N LEU A 178 -13.47 -9.48 2.38
CA LEU A 178 -14.63 -10.19 2.95
C LEU A 178 -14.35 -10.79 4.34
N SER A 179 -13.15 -10.60 4.88
CA SER A 179 -12.82 -11.11 6.21
C SER A 179 -13.54 -10.29 7.29
N PRO A 180 -14.25 -10.92 8.23
CA PRO A 180 -14.93 -10.21 9.30
C PRO A 180 -13.92 -9.42 10.15
N SER A 181 -14.09 -8.11 10.21
CA SER A 181 -13.42 -7.24 11.17
C SER A 181 -14.41 -6.24 11.70
N SER A 182 -14.28 -5.84 12.97
CA SER A 182 -15.19 -4.86 13.59
C SER A 182 -15.25 -3.53 12.84
N GLU A 183 -14.21 -3.21 12.07
CA GLU A 183 -14.08 -1.95 11.35
C GLU A 183 -14.83 -1.94 9.99
N ASN A 184 -15.08 -3.11 9.40
CA ASN A 184 -15.63 -3.21 8.04
C ASN A 184 -17.09 -3.65 8.00
N MET A 185 -17.70 -4.03 9.14
CA MET A 185 -19.02 -4.62 9.21
C MET A 185 -20.14 -3.58 9.15
N SER A 186 -20.31 -2.95 8.00
CA SER A 186 -21.37 -1.98 7.77
C SER A 186 -22.54 -2.57 6.95
N LYS A 187 -23.69 -1.90 6.98
CA LYS A 187 -24.83 -2.21 6.11
C LYS A 187 -24.43 -2.09 4.64
N GLU A 188 -23.66 -1.07 4.33
CA GLU A 188 -23.17 -0.77 2.99
C GLU A 188 -22.30 -1.89 2.43
N LEU A 189 -21.54 -2.60 3.28
CA LEU A 189 -20.80 -3.78 2.85
C LEU A 189 -21.76 -4.92 2.45
N ALA A 190 -22.78 -5.22 3.26
CA ALA A 190 -23.75 -6.26 2.92
C ALA A 190 -24.51 -5.94 1.63
N GLU A 191 -24.92 -4.67 1.45
CA GLU A 191 -25.54 -4.19 0.20
C GLU A 191 -24.61 -4.34 -1.00
N THR A 192 -23.30 -4.01 -0.83
CA THR A 192 -22.29 -4.15 -1.88
C THR A 192 -22.08 -5.61 -2.28
N ILE A 193 -22.07 -6.53 -1.32
CA ILE A 193 -21.96 -7.97 -1.58
C ILE A 193 -23.17 -8.47 -2.36
N ALA A 194 -24.39 -8.09 -1.96
CA ALA A 194 -25.60 -8.46 -2.68
C ALA A 194 -25.66 -7.86 -4.09
N GLU A 195 -25.12 -6.67 -4.30
CA GLU A 195 -24.98 -6.06 -5.62
C GLU A 195 -23.94 -6.78 -6.48
N ALA A 196 -22.81 -7.16 -5.90
CA ALA A 196 -21.76 -7.92 -6.57
C ALA A 196 -22.27 -9.30 -7.02
N ASP A 197 -23.04 -10.01 -6.17
CA ASP A 197 -23.65 -11.28 -6.51
C ASP A 197 -24.64 -11.13 -7.69
N ARG A 198 -25.54 -10.14 -7.63
CA ARG A 198 -26.45 -9.82 -8.73
C ARG A 198 -25.74 -9.46 -10.03
N ALA A 199 -24.56 -8.86 -9.93
CA ALA A 199 -23.70 -8.51 -11.04
C ALA A 199 -22.85 -9.70 -11.55
N GLY A 200 -22.97 -10.89 -10.94
CA GLY A 200 -22.28 -12.12 -11.34
C GLY A 200 -20.86 -12.27 -10.80
N ALA A 201 -20.52 -11.58 -9.70
CA ALA A 201 -19.23 -11.78 -9.05
C ALA A 201 -19.16 -13.18 -8.41
N ARG A 202 -18.00 -13.84 -8.56
CA ARG A 202 -17.73 -15.13 -7.94
C ARG A 202 -17.03 -14.92 -6.60
N LEU A 203 -17.78 -14.94 -5.51
CA LEU A 203 -17.29 -14.70 -4.16
C LEU A 203 -16.97 -16.01 -3.44
N ASP A 204 -15.98 -15.99 -2.54
CA ASP A 204 -15.56 -17.17 -1.78
C ASP A 204 -16.60 -17.58 -0.72
N CYS A 205 -17.13 -18.81 -0.83
CA CYS A 205 -18.16 -19.34 0.08
C CYS A 205 -17.74 -19.33 1.55
N THR A 206 -16.47 -19.62 1.83
CA THR A 206 -15.97 -19.67 3.21
C THR A 206 -15.94 -18.29 3.84
N SER A 207 -15.53 -17.27 3.07
CA SER A 207 -15.53 -15.89 3.54
C SER A 207 -16.95 -15.35 3.73
N LEU A 208 -17.85 -15.61 2.78
CA LEU A 208 -19.27 -15.23 2.92
C LEU A 208 -19.94 -15.92 4.11
N GLY A 209 -19.66 -17.23 4.33
CA GLY A 209 -20.21 -17.97 5.47
C GLY A 209 -19.77 -17.37 6.81
N ARG A 210 -18.49 -17.02 6.95
CA ARG A 210 -17.98 -16.34 8.16
C ARG A 210 -18.61 -14.97 8.36
N LEU A 211 -18.80 -14.23 7.27
CA LEU A 211 -19.41 -12.92 7.30
C LEU A 211 -20.89 -13.00 7.73
N GLY A 212 -21.66 -13.95 7.16
CA GLY A 212 -23.04 -14.20 7.57
C GLY A 212 -23.16 -14.57 9.05
N GLN A 213 -22.29 -15.47 9.54
CA GLN A 213 -22.23 -15.83 10.96
C GLN A 213 -21.91 -14.61 11.86
N PHE A 214 -21.05 -13.72 11.41
CA PHE A 214 -20.74 -12.49 12.15
C PHE A 214 -21.97 -11.57 12.27
N TYR A 215 -22.69 -11.32 11.15
CA TYR A 215 -23.91 -10.50 11.18
C TYR A 215 -25.00 -11.15 12.07
N ALA A 216 -25.19 -12.48 11.98
CA ALA A 216 -26.11 -13.23 12.84
C ALA A 216 -25.75 -13.05 14.33
N GLY A 217 -24.46 -13.19 14.69
CA GLY A 217 -23.99 -13.00 16.05
C GLY A 217 -24.24 -11.58 16.61
N GLN A 218 -24.28 -10.58 15.73
CA GLN A 218 -24.60 -9.19 16.06
C GLN A 218 -26.12 -8.89 15.98
N LYS A 219 -26.96 -9.89 15.71
CA LYS A 219 -28.43 -9.75 15.52
C LYS A 219 -28.80 -8.79 14.38
N ARG A 220 -27.97 -8.70 13.36
CA ARG A 220 -28.16 -7.86 12.15
C ARG A 220 -28.80 -8.71 11.05
N THR A 221 -30.07 -9.01 11.22
CA THR A 221 -30.83 -9.96 10.38
C THR A 221 -30.97 -9.56 8.92
N ASP A 222 -31.07 -8.25 8.64
CA ASP A 222 -31.22 -7.76 7.27
C ASP A 222 -29.91 -7.94 6.49
N GLU A 223 -28.77 -7.61 7.10
CA GLU A 223 -27.46 -7.77 6.50
C GLU A 223 -27.07 -9.25 6.37
N GLU A 224 -27.43 -10.07 7.36
CA GLU A 224 -27.28 -11.53 7.29
C GLU A 224 -28.04 -12.09 6.09
N ALA A 225 -29.29 -11.66 5.87
CA ALA A 225 -30.11 -12.13 4.75
C ALA A 225 -29.48 -11.77 3.39
N LEU A 226 -28.92 -10.55 3.25
CA LEU A 226 -28.21 -10.11 2.03
C LEU A 226 -27.00 -10.99 1.73
N VAL A 227 -26.17 -11.26 2.73
CA VAL A 227 -24.96 -12.08 2.57
C VAL A 227 -25.34 -13.56 2.33
N THR A 228 -26.34 -14.09 3.04
CA THR A 228 -26.82 -15.47 2.86
C THR A 228 -27.42 -15.67 1.46
N GLY A 229 -28.04 -14.64 0.87
CA GLY A 229 -28.47 -14.65 -0.52
C GLY A 229 -27.31 -14.93 -1.48
N ALA A 230 -26.18 -14.25 -1.30
CA ALA A 230 -24.98 -14.41 -2.12
C ALA A 230 -24.28 -15.78 -1.94
N ILE A 231 -24.43 -16.44 -0.79
CA ILE A 231 -23.87 -17.79 -0.55
C ILE A 231 -24.41 -18.82 -1.53
N LYS A 232 -25.64 -18.65 -2.04
CA LYS A 232 -26.25 -19.61 -2.99
C LYS A 232 -25.49 -19.67 -4.32
N ASN A 233 -24.81 -18.60 -4.71
CA ASN A 233 -24.13 -18.44 -5.98
C ASN A 233 -22.60 -18.43 -5.83
N CYS A 234 -22.08 -18.63 -4.62
CA CYS A 234 -20.65 -18.53 -4.34
C CYS A 234 -19.85 -19.68 -4.97
N THR A 235 -18.54 -19.51 -5.06
CA THR A 235 -17.59 -20.52 -5.51
C THR A 235 -16.80 -21.08 -4.34
N LYS A 236 -16.60 -22.41 -4.29
CA LYS A 236 -15.63 -23.01 -3.38
C LYS A 236 -14.25 -22.67 -3.91
N ALA A 237 -13.38 -22.14 -3.04
CA ALA A 237 -11.99 -21.95 -3.39
C ALA A 237 -11.31 -23.32 -3.45
N ASP A 238 -10.61 -23.60 -4.56
CA ASP A 238 -9.70 -24.72 -4.71
C ASP A 238 -8.45 -24.50 -3.84
#